data_d6727269b6c9de3853f1c2501b8019d6
#
_entry.id   d6727269b6c9de3853f1c2501b8019d6
#
_cell.length_a   1.000
_cell.length_b   1.000
_cell.length_c   1.000
_cell.angle_alpha   90.00
_cell.angle_beta   90.00
_cell.angle_gamma   90.00
#
_symmetry.space_group_name_H-M   'P 1'
#
loop_
_entity.id
_entity.type
_entity.pdbx_description
1 polymer ?
#
loop_
_entity_poly.entity_id
_entity_poly.type
_entity_poly.pdbx_seq_one_letter_code
_entity_poly.pdbx_strand_id
1 'polypeptide(L)'
;MNKIMFGIVGWNIAETTRMIETAKIFRHEYECHFFSYGGEFEHLVEAAGFSLHHLRPVEDQEKIEHLWKIDRGERFRQPWTMEELRERIRNELALIDDLEPSFAFLGSVLTFSMSCKIRKIKLFNIIPLALSRPYLEAGLPVSPFLPRWLNLLAGYIFLHVPLLVSNFRKIAKTYGLRPPKNALDVWTGDINIVADIKEFSLLKKLPNGWYFSGPLFAKLVQPVPDHVESSLRNTSKPKIYFAMGSSANRKVLLKTLQAFDGLDVLVVAPVRSHLKPTDIIPGNVIITDWLPALEVMRLVDLAVTHGGQGTVQTTIMSGKPFIGIGMQPEQDLNIYPFAVFGNAIQISKNRVSQKTIQTSLEKLIHDDSYKTKALKAKTILEKYNTHEIIETIVQRAVAQL
;
A
#
# COMPACT_ATOMS: atom_id res chain seq x y z
N MET A 1 28.58 -2.59 -13.90
CA MET A 1 27.68 -3.01 -12.79
C MET A 1 26.51 -3.72 -13.40
N ASN A 2 26.04 -4.81 -12.82
CA ASN A 2 24.85 -5.50 -13.32
C ASN A 2 23.62 -4.59 -13.14
N LYS A 3 22.67 -4.65 -14.08
CA LYS A 3 21.47 -3.82 -14.04
C LYS A 3 20.28 -4.60 -13.53
N ILE A 4 19.37 -3.91 -12.83
CA ILE A 4 18.07 -4.44 -12.41
C ILE A 4 16.97 -3.45 -12.75
N MET A 5 15.77 -3.96 -13.07
CA MET A 5 14.63 -3.13 -13.47
C MET A 5 13.51 -3.13 -12.44
N PHE A 6 12.90 -1.96 -12.28
CA PHE A 6 11.75 -1.74 -11.40
C PHE A 6 10.60 -1.12 -12.21
N GLY A 7 9.48 -1.84 -12.33
CA GLY A 7 8.26 -1.22 -12.82
C GLY A 7 7.59 -0.44 -11.69
N ILE A 8 7.06 0.76 -11.97
CA ILE A 8 6.27 1.50 -10.99
C ILE A 8 4.97 2.03 -11.58
N VAL A 9 3.95 2.12 -10.77
CA VAL A 9 2.72 2.87 -11.04
C VAL A 9 2.87 4.27 -10.44
N GLY A 10 3.36 5.23 -11.25
CA GLY A 10 3.76 6.56 -10.81
C GLY A 10 2.63 7.43 -10.22
N TRP A 11 1.38 7.00 -10.35
CA TRP A 11 0.22 7.65 -9.73
C TRP A 11 -0.12 7.11 -8.34
N ASN A 12 0.58 6.07 -7.84
CA ASN A 12 0.38 5.51 -6.50
C ASN A 12 1.63 5.68 -5.64
N ILE A 13 1.56 6.60 -4.67
CA ILE A 13 2.69 6.92 -3.79
C ILE A 13 3.20 5.71 -3.01
N ALA A 14 2.29 4.83 -2.54
CA ALA A 14 2.67 3.67 -1.73
C ALA A 14 3.48 2.65 -2.55
N GLU A 15 3.07 2.39 -3.80
CA GLU A 15 3.78 1.49 -4.71
C GLU A 15 5.12 2.09 -5.17
N THR A 16 5.12 3.37 -5.57
CA THR A 16 6.34 4.08 -5.99
C THR A 16 7.38 4.09 -4.88
N THR A 17 7.00 4.49 -3.67
CA THR A 17 7.93 4.58 -2.54
C THR A 17 8.40 3.19 -2.08
N ARG A 18 7.56 2.16 -2.14
CA ARG A 18 7.97 0.77 -1.84
C ARG A 18 9.07 0.30 -2.79
N MET A 19 8.95 0.57 -4.10
CA MET A 19 9.98 0.20 -5.07
C MET A 19 11.26 1.02 -4.87
N ILE A 20 11.16 2.30 -4.52
CA ILE A 20 12.33 3.13 -4.15
C ILE A 20 13.06 2.54 -2.94
N GLU A 21 12.33 2.19 -1.86
CA GLU A 21 12.96 1.55 -0.68
C GLU A 21 13.57 0.19 -1.02
N THR A 22 12.97 -0.56 -1.94
CA THR A 22 13.56 -1.82 -2.44
C THR A 22 14.86 -1.54 -3.21
N ALA A 23 14.87 -0.57 -4.11
CA ALA A 23 16.06 -0.25 -4.90
C ALA A 23 17.24 0.24 -4.04
N LYS A 24 16.97 0.94 -2.93
CA LYS A 24 18.01 1.34 -1.98
C LYS A 24 18.78 0.16 -1.39
N ILE A 25 18.16 -1.03 -1.28
CA ILE A 25 18.83 -2.25 -0.81
C ILE A 25 19.92 -2.67 -1.77
N PHE A 26 19.69 -2.54 -3.07
CA PHE A 26 20.55 -3.08 -4.13
C PHE A 26 21.48 -2.05 -4.79
N ARG A 27 21.35 -0.76 -4.49
CA ARG A 27 22.05 0.35 -5.16
C ARG A 27 23.57 0.29 -5.11
N HIS A 28 24.15 -0.46 -4.19
CA HIS A 28 25.61 -0.61 -4.04
C HIS A 28 26.19 -1.73 -4.91
N GLU A 29 25.36 -2.68 -5.33
CA GLU A 29 25.77 -3.85 -6.11
C GLU A 29 25.23 -3.80 -7.55
N TYR A 30 24.10 -3.11 -7.76
CA TYR A 30 23.39 -3.05 -9.03
C TYR A 30 23.09 -1.62 -9.44
N GLU A 31 23.04 -1.39 -10.76
CA GLU A 31 22.49 -0.19 -11.36
C GLU A 31 20.97 -0.36 -11.46
N CYS A 32 20.23 0.46 -10.70
CA CYS A 32 18.78 0.35 -10.58
C CYS A 32 18.08 1.27 -11.58
N HIS A 33 17.35 0.68 -12.54
CA HIS A 33 16.58 1.38 -13.57
C HIS A 33 15.10 1.24 -13.30
N PHE A 34 14.41 2.36 -13.19
CA PHE A 34 12.97 2.42 -13.05
C PHE A 34 12.32 2.70 -14.39
N PHE A 35 11.10 2.23 -14.59
CA PHE A 35 10.24 2.69 -15.66
C PHE A 35 8.80 2.89 -15.21
N SER A 36 8.09 3.79 -15.89
CA SER A 36 6.71 4.15 -15.59
C SER A 36 5.96 4.57 -16.86
N TYR A 37 4.64 4.63 -16.73
CA TYR A 37 3.71 5.09 -17.76
C TYR A 37 3.05 6.43 -17.40
N GLY A 38 3.65 7.18 -16.47
CA GLY A 38 3.18 8.48 -15.99
C GLY A 38 2.66 8.44 -14.57
N GLY A 39 2.56 9.62 -13.97
CA GLY A 39 1.99 9.83 -12.63
C GLY A 39 2.72 10.91 -11.84
N GLU A 40 2.01 11.50 -10.88
CA GLU A 40 2.50 12.64 -10.09
C GLU A 40 3.68 12.30 -9.16
N PHE A 41 3.89 11.01 -8.83
CA PHE A 41 4.93 10.58 -7.90
C PHE A 41 6.21 10.09 -8.57
N GLU A 42 6.32 10.18 -9.91
CA GLU A 42 7.53 9.81 -10.67
C GLU A 42 8.77 10.59 -10.21
N HIS A 43 8.60 11.86 -9.90
CA HIS A 43 9.68 12.73 -9.43
C HIS A 43 10.39 12.20 -8.16
N LEU A 44 9.75 11.34 -7.37
CA LEU A 44 10.35 10.74 -6.18
C LEU A 44 11.46 9.74 -6.52
N VAL A 45 11.40 9.11 -7.69
CA VAL A 45 12.44 8.19 -8.18
C VAL A 45 13.73 8.95 -8.45
N GLU A 46 13.64 10.05 -9.24
CA GLU A 46 14.77 10.90 -9.59
C GLU A 46 15.32 11.60 -8.34
N ALA A 47 14.44 12.09 -7.45
CA ALA A 47 14.85 12.67 -6.16
C ALA A 47 15.58 11.68 -5.25
N ALA A 48 15.34 10.37 -5.40
CA ALA A 48 16.06 9.31 -4.70
C ALA A 48 17.40 8.94 -5.37
N GLY A 49 17.72 9.55 -6.53
CA GLY A 49 18.95 9.35 -7.28
C GLY A 49 18.94 8.11 -8.18
N PHE A 50 17.78 7.67 -8.65
CA PHE A 50 17.64 6.56 -9.58
C PHE A 50 17.25 7.02 -10.98
N SER A 51 17.64 6.25 -12.01
CA SER A 51 17.23 6.48 -13.40
C SER A 51 15.79 6.10 -13.63
N LEU A 52 15.02 6.95 -14.31
CA LEU A 52 13.63 6.72 -14.69
C LEU A 52 13.44 6.78 -16.20
N HIS A 53 12.83 5.75 -16.76
CA HIS A 53 12.47 5.64 -18.17
C HIS A 53 10.97 5.83 -18.33
N HIS A 54 10.55 6.84 -19.11
CA HIS A 54 9.14 7.09 -19.40
C HIS A 54 8.71 6.28 -20.62
N LEU A 55 7.81 5.31 -20.42
CA LEU A 55 7.29 4.47 -21.49
C LEU A 55 5.92 4.95 -22.00
N ARG A 56 5.54 4.46 -23.16
CA ARG A 56 4.23 4.72 -23.78
C ARG A 56 3.40 3.43 -23.81
N PRO A 57 2.05 3.54 -23.86
CA PRO A 57 1.25 4.78 -23.81
C PRO A 57 1.22 5.39 -22.42
N VAL A 58 1.26 6.72 -22.32
CA VAL A 58 1.16 7.44 -21.04
C VAL A 58 -0.24 7.27 -20.47
N GLU A 59 -0.35 7.00 -19.18
CA GLU A 59 -1.62 6.93 -18.46
C GLU A 59 -2.10 8.36 -18.14
N ASP A 60 -3.14 8.78 -18.85
CA ASP A 60 -3.79 10.06 -18.60
C ASP A 60 -4.68 10.06 -17.34
N GLN A 61 -5.18 11.21 -16.96
CA GLN A 61 -5.99 11.37 -15.75
C GLN A 61 -7.27 10.53 -15.77
N GLU A 62 -7.89 10.33 -16.94
CA GLU A 62 -9.09 9.50 -17.08
C GLU A 62 -8.77 8.02 -16.84
N LYS A 63 -7.63 7.55 -17.38
CA LYS A 63 -7.13 6.20 -17.19
C LYS A 63 -6.79 5.96 -15.71
N ILE A 64 -6.09 6.88 -15.08
CA ILE A 64 -5.73 6.81 -13.65
C ILE A 64 -7.00 6.74 -12.79
N GLU A 65 -8.00 7.57 -13.06
CA GLU A 65 -9.27 7.51 -12.33
C GLU A 65 -10.00 6.17 -12.54
N HIS A 66 -9.94 5.61 -13.75
CA HIS A 66 -10.49 4.28 -14.02
C HIS A 66 -9.77 3.20 -13.20
N LEU A 67 -8.44 3.24 -13.12
CA LEU A 67 -7.62 2.32 -12.32
C LEU A 67 -7.95 2.43 -10.83
N TRP A 68 -8.11 3.64 -10.30
CA TRP A 68 -8.58 3.86 -8.94
C TRP A 68 -9.97 3.27 -8.65
N LYS A 69 -10.90 3.34 -9.62
CA LYS A 69 -12.23 2.72 -9.49
C LYS A 69 -12.14 1.19 -9.45
N ILE A 70 -11.20 0.59 -10.21
CA ILE A 70 -10.94 -0.85 -10.16
C ILE A 70 -10.37 -1.23 -8.79
N ASP A 71 -9.39 -0.51 -8.30
CA ASP A 71 -8.73 -0.74 -7.02
C ASP A 71 -9.71 -0.66 -5.83
N ARG A 72 -10.68 0.26 -5.91
CA ARG A 72 -11.76 0.38 -4.93
C ARG A 72 -12.88 -0.65 -5.09
N GLY A 73 -12.82 -1.52 -6.11
CA GLY A 73 -13.89 -2.49 -6.42
C GLY A 73 -15.17 -1.85 -6.95
N GLU A 74 -15.09 -0.62 -7.48
CA GLU A 74 -16.23 0.13 -8.03
C GLU A 74 -16.44 -0.16 -9.53
N ARG A 75 -15.44 -0.73 -10.19
CA ARG A 75 -15.46 -1.04 -11.63
C ARG A 75 -14.68 -2.33 -11.91
N PHE A 76 -15.24 -3.17 -12.80
CA PHE A 76 -14.64 -4.46 -13.19
C PHE A 76 -14.42 -4.57 -14.72
N ARG A 77 -14.28 -3.42 -15.39
CA ARG A 77 -14.00 -3.39 -16.83
C ARG A 77 -12.49 -3.32 -17.05
N GLN A 78 -12.00 -4.06 -18.04
CA GLN A 78 -10.61 -4.03 -18.48
C GLN A 78 -10.15 -2.59 -18.75
N PRO A 79 -9.07 -2.11 -18.10
CA PRO A 79 -8.64 -0.72 -18.24
C PRO A 79 -7.87 -0.45 -19.54
N TRP A 80 -7.21 -1.45 -20.09
CA TRP A 80 -6.39 -1.31 -21.31
C TRP A 80 -7.02 -2.02 -22.51
N THR A 81 -6.96 -1.39 -23.67
CA THR A 81 -7.29 -1.98 -24.97
C THR A 81 -6.23 -3.00 -25.38
N MET A 82 -6.50 -3.80 -26.42
CA MET A 82 -5.52 -4.74 -26.98
C MET A 82 -4.31 -4.02 -27.58
N GLU A 83 -4.53 -2.83 -28.15
CA GLU A 83 -3.49 -2.03 -28.77
C GLU A 83 -2.55 -1.45 -27.70
N GLU A 84 -3.10 -0.81 -26.67
CA GLU A 84 -2.33 -0.31 -25.53
C GLU A 84 -1.49 -1.41 -24.89
N LEU A 85 -2.05 -2.61 -24.67
CA LEU A 85 -1.29 -3.71 -24.07
C LEU A 85 -0.14 -4.19 -25.00
N ARG A 86 -0.36 -4.22 -26.33
CA ARG A 86 0.71 -4.57 -27.28
C ARG A 86 1.81 -3.51 -27.30
N GLU A 87 1.43 -2.25 -27.27
CA GLU A 87 2.39 -1.14 -27.21
C GLU A 87 3.21 -1.18 -25.92
N ARG A 88 2.57 -1.36 -24.78
CA ARG A 88 3.26 -1.49 -23.48
C ARG A 88 4.28 -2.64 -23.51
N ILE A 89 3.85 -3.84 -23.90
CA ILE A 89 4.75 -5.00 -23.94
C ILE A 89 5.91 -4.75 -24.93
N ARG A 90 5.66 -4.18 -26.10
CA ARG A 90 6.72 -3.86 -27.07
C ARG A 90 7.76 -2.91 -26.48
N ASN A 91 7.32 -1.86 -25.79
CA ASN A 91 8.20 -0.87 -25.20
C ASN A 91 8.95 -1.43 -23.97
N GLU A 92 8.30 -2.26 -23.16
CA GLU A 92 8.94 -2.99 -22.06
C GLU A 92 10.01 -3.96 -22.59
N LEU A 93 9.72 -4.71 -23.66
CA LEU A 93 10.69 -5.62 -24.29
C LEU A 93 11.89 -4.86 -24.86
N ALA A 94 11.66 -3.72 -25.53
CA ALA A 94 12.73 -2.91 -26.06
C ALA A 94 13.66 -2.38 -24.93
N LEU A 95 13.08 -1.94 -23.81
CA LEU A 95 13.85 -1.52 -22.65
C LEU A 95 14.59 -2.68 -21.98
N ILE A 96 13.99 -3.87 -21.88
CA ILE A 96 14.67 -5.08 -21.38
C ILE A 96 15.85 -5.43 -22.28
N ASP A 97 15.68 -5.39 -23.62
CA ASP A 97 16.72 -5.71 -24.59
C ASP A 97 17.88 -4.69 -24.57
N ASP A 98 17.61 -3.42 -24.26
CA ASP A 98 18.63 -2.35 -24.11
C ASP A 98 19.38 -2.46 -22.78
N LEU A 99 18.69 -2.75 -21.71
CA LEU A 99 19.28 -2.78 -20.37
C LEU A 99 19.92 -4.14 -20.03
N GLU A 100 19.43 -5.24 -20.58
CA GLU A 100 19.83 -6.62 -20.25
C GLU A 100 19.83 -6.88 -18.73
N PRO A 101 18.69 -6.66 -18.02
CA PRO A 101 18.68 -6.75 -16.57
C PRO A 101 18.88 -8.18 -16.07
N SER A 102 19.64 -8.35 -15.00
CA SER A 102 19.85 -9.64 -14.32
C SER A 102 18.56 -10.21 -13.73
N PHE A 103 17.70 -9.32 -13.21
CA PHE A 103 16.37 -9.63 -12.69
C PHE A 103 15.53 -8.35 -12.60
N ALA A 104 14.26 -8.49 -12.24
CA ALA A 104 13.35 -7.35 -12.18
C ALA A 104 12.37 -7.42 -11.01
N PHE A 105 11.82 -6.25 -10.63
CA PHE A 105 10.74 -6.09 -9.66
C PHE A 105 9.47 -5.59 -10.34
N LEU A 106 8.34 -6.26 -10.08
CA LEU A 106 7.07 -6.03 -10.79
C LEU A 106 6.45 -4.64 -10.50
N GLY A 107 6.42 -4.20 -9.25
CA GLY A 107 5.91 -2.91 -8.82
C GLY A 107 4.50 -2.57 -9.32
N SER A 108 3.62 -3.55 -9.42
CA SER A 108 2.22 -3.45 -9.89
C SER A 108 2.03 -3.08 -11.37
N VAL A 109 3.08 -3.04 -12.18
CA VAL A 109 2.97 -2.89 -13.66
C VAL A 109 2.63 -4.23 -14.29
N LEU A 110 1.34 -4.53 -14.45
CA LEU A 110 0.85 -5.88 -14.79
C LEU A 110 1.37 -6.44 -16.12
N THR A 111 1.60 -5.58 -17.13
CA THR A 111 2.18 -6.00 -18.43
C THR A 111 3.61 -6.51 -18.27
N PHE A 112 4.35 -5.94 -17.33
CA PHE A 112 5.74 -6.29 -17.09
C PHE A 112 5.94 -7.76 -16.68
N SER A 113 4.95 -8.36 -16.00
CA SER A 113 4.97 -9.79 -15.70
C SER A 113 5.00 -10.66 -16.96
N MET A 114 4.38 -10.19 -18.05
CA MET A 114 4.40 -10.90 -19.34
C MET A 114 5.71 -10.65 -20.09
N SER A 115 6.19 -9.41 -20.10
CA SER A 115 7.45 -9.02 -20.75
C SER A 115 8.65 -9.76 -20.14
N CYS A 116 8.70 -9.89 -18.83
CA CYS A 116 9.71 -10.69 -18.13
C CYS A 116 9.61 -12.19 -18.50
N LYS A 117 8.40 -12.77 -18.61
CA LYS A 117 8.22 -14.16 -19.04
C LYS A 117 8.66 -14.38 -20.49
N ILE A 118 8.42 -13.41 -21.39
CA ILE A 118 8.85 -13.49 -22.80
C ILE A 118 10.39 -13.52 -22.90
N ARG A 119 11.09 -12.71 -22.09
CA ARG A 119 12.57 -12.64 -22.08
C ARG A 119 13.22 -13.55 -21.04
N LYS A 120 12.43 -14.33 -20.29
CA LYS A 120 12.91 -15.23 -19.21
C LYS A 120 13.69 -14.49 -18.12
N ILE A 121 13.33 -13.23 -17.86
CA ILE A 121 13.89 -12.46 -16.76
C ILE A 121 13.21 -12.90 -15.46
N LYS A 122 14.02 -13.19 -14.43
CA LYS A 122 13.53 -13.54 -13.09
C LYS A 122 12.77 -12.36 -12.50
N LEU A 123 11.52 -12.57 -12.11
CA LEU A 123 10.63 -11.52 -11.63
C LEU A 123 10.35 -11.67 -10.13
N PHE A 124 10.74 -10.67 -9.38
CA PHE A 124 10.36 -10.52 -7.97
C PHE A 124 9.14 -9.61 -7.83
N ASN A 125 8.31 -9.89 -6.84
CA ASN A 125 7.20 -8.99 -6.50
C ASN A 125 7.19 -8.74 -5.00
N ILE A 126 7.04 -7.48 -4.58
CA ILE A 126 6.88 -7.09 -3.17
C ILE A 126 5.46 -6.59 -2.99
N ILE A 127 4.66 -7.32 -2.25
CA ILE A 127 3.22 -7.07 -2.13
C ILE A 127 2.74 -7.20 -0.67
N PRO A 128 1.60 -6.58 -0.31
CA PRO A 128 0.89 -6.94 0.92
C PRO A 128 0.34 -8.37 0.82
N LEU A 129 0.16 -9.01 1.96
CA LEU A 129 -0.48 -10.35 1.98
C LEU A 129 -1.97 -10.27 1.65
N ALA A 130 -2.64 -9.21 2.09
CA ALA A 130 -4.06 -8.99 1.88
C ALA A 130 -4.43 -9.14 0.40
N LEU A 131 -5.45 -9.96 0.14
CA LEU A 131 -5.95 -10.28 -1.20
C LEU A 131 -4.94 -10.98 -2.15
N SER A 132 -3.77 -11.37 -1.65
CA SER A 132 -2.83 -12.19 -2.43
C SER A 132 -3.39 -13.60 -2.69
N ARG A 133 -2.80 -14.30 -3.67
CA ARG A 133 -3.22 -15.67 -3.99
C ARG A 133 -3.22 -16.60 -2.76
N PRO A 134 -2.11 -16.76 -2.00
CA PRO A 134 -2.09 -17.66 -0.85
C PRO A 134 -3.08 -17.26 0.25
N TYR A 135 -3.37 -15.96 0.39
CA TYR A 135 -4.35 -15.43 1.32
C TYR A 135 -5.77 -15.92 0.96
N LEU A 136 -6.15 -15.80 -0.31
CA LEU A 136 -7.46 -16.18 -0.80
C LEU A 136 -7.63 -17.71 -0.87
N GLU A 137 -6.58 -18.45 -1.27
CA GLU A 137 -6.56 -19.92 -1.28
C GLU A 137 -6.71 -20.53 0.13
N ALA A 138 -6.25 -19.82 1.16
CA ALA A 138 -6.47 -20.18 2.55
C ALA A 138 -7.90 -19.91 3.06
N GLY A 139 -8.81 -19.38 2.22
CA GLY A 139 -10.19 -19.04 2.56
C GLY A 139 -10.31 -17.89 3.58
N LEU A 140 -9.28 -17.02 3.64
CA LEU A 140 -9.27 -15.86 4.52
C LEU A 140 -10.23 -14.77 4.03
N PRO A 141 -10.75 -13.91 4.91
CA PRO A 141 -11.80 -12.97 4.57
C PRO A 141 -11.30 -11.90 3.59
N VAL A 142 -12.10 -11.55 2.59
CA VAL A 142 -11.87 -10.38 1.72
C VAL A 142 -12.32 -9.08 2.39
N SER A 143 -13.15 -9.18 3.43
CA SER A 143 -13.53 -8.06 4.28
C SER A 143 -13.92 -8.56 5.68
N PRO A 144 -13.44 -7.92 6.77
CA PRO A 144 -13.81 -8.28 8.13
C PRO A 144 -15.26 -7.96 8.46
N PHE A 145 -15.96 -7.18 7.62
CA PHE A 145 -17.34 -6.76 7.81
C PHE A 145 -18.38 -7.64 7.09
N LEU A 146 -17.92 -8.59 6.26
CA LEU A 146 -18.79 -9.52 5.56
C LEU A 146 -18.96 -10.82 6.35
N PRO A 147 -20.14 -11.48 6.29
CA PRO A 147 -20.32 -12.82 6.83
C PRO A 147 -19.43 -13.82 6.09
N ARG A 148 -19.09 -14.92 6.78
CA ARG A 148 -18.14 -15.93 6.28
C ARG A 148 -18.49 -16.46 4.88
N TRP A 149 -19.74 -16.73 4.60
CA TRP A 149 -20.16 -17.28 3.32
C TRP A 149 -19.96 -16.30 2.15
N LEU A 150 -20.18 -14.99 2.37
CA LEU A 150 -19.88 -13.96 1.37
C LEU A 150 -18.38 -13.78 1.15
N ASN A 151 -17.58 -13.88 2.20
CA ASN A 151 -16.13 -13.85 2.09
C ASN A 151 -15.61 -15.01 1.24
N LEU A 152 -16.12 -16.24 1.47
CA LEU A 152 -15.74 -17.43 0.69
C LEU A 152 -16.18 -17.31 -0.77
N LEU A 153 -17.40 -16.81 -1.03
CA LEU A 153 -17.88 -16.55 -2.39
C LEU A 153 -17.03 -15.52 -3.12
N ALA A 154 -16.71 -14.40 -2.46
CA ALA A 154 -15.87 -13.37 -3.04
C ALA A 154 -14.44 -13.90 -3.31
N GLY A 155 -13.83 -14.60 -2.38
CA GLY A 155 -12.54 -15.28 -2.57
C GLY A 155 -12.55 -16.26 -3.75
N TYR A 156 -13.62 -17.08 -3.87
CA TYR A 156 -13.81 -17.98 -4.99
C TYR A 156 -13.87 -17.22 -6.34
N ILE A 157 -14.62 -16.11 -6.39
CA ILE A 157 -14.70 -15.27 -7.59
C ILE A 157 -13.32 -14.73 -7.99
N PHE A 158 -12.55 -14.18 -7.05
CA PHE A 158 -11.19 -13.69 -7.32
C PHE A 158 -10.25 -14.79 -7.84
N LEU A 159 -10.36 -16.01 -7.32
CA LEU A 159 -9.50 -17.13 -7.70
C LEU A 159 -9.89 -17.80 -9.03
N HIS A 160 -11.17 -17.81 -9.41
CA HIS A 160 -11.66 -18.66 -10.49
C HIS A 160 -12.28 -17.89 -11.65
N VAL A 161 -12.79 -16.66 -11.43
CA VAL A 161 -13.39 -15.86 -12.48
C VAL A 161 -12.31 -15.04 -13.19
N PRO A 162 -12.21 -15.06 -14.52
CA PRO A 162 -11.20 -14.33 -15.28
C PRO A 162 -11.54 -12.83 -15.42
N LEU A 163 -11.82 -12.18 -14.28
CA LEU A 163 -12.06 -10.75 -14.22
C LEU A 163 -10.80 -9.99 -14.65
N LEU A 164 -10.96 -8.92 -15.42
CA LEU A 164 -9.90 -7.97 -15.82
C LEU A 164 -8.74 -8.57 -16.65
N VAL A 165 -8.80 -9.84 -17.08
CA VAL A 165 -7.67 -10.50 -17.79
C VAL A 165 -7.99 -10.95 -19.21
N SER A 166 -9.14 -10.63 -19.76
CA SER A 166 -9.54 -11.07 -21.11
C SER A 166 -8.53 -10.68 -22.19
N ASN A 167 -8.04 -9.43 -22.16
CA ASN A 167 -7.05 -8.95 -23.12
C ASN A 167 -5.65 -9.52 -22.84
N PHE A 168 -5.26 -9.70 -21.58
CA PHE A 168 -4.03 -10.38 -21.20
C PHE A 168 -4.00 -11.83 -21.70
N ARG A 169 -5.11 -12.55 -21.62
CA ARG A 169 -5.22 -13.93 -22.14
C ARG A 169 -5.01 -14.01 -23.66
N LYS A 170 -5.55 -13.04 -24.41
CA LYS A 170 -5.36 -12.96 -25.86
C LYS A 170 -3.89 -12.69 -26.19
N ILE A 171 -3.28 -11.71 -25.53
CA ILE A 171 -1.87 -11.35 -25.71
C ILE A 171 -0.94 -12.51 -25.33
N ALA A 172 -1.17 -13.17 -24.20
CA ALA A 172 -0.37 -14.33 -23.80
C ALA A 172 -0.28 -15.38 -24.91
N LYS A 173 -1.41 -15.68 -25.56
CA LYS A 173 -1.45 -16.62 -26.70
C LYS A 173 -0.60 -16.13 -27.89
N THR A 174 -0.59 -14.83 -28.18
CA THR A 174 0.21 -14.26 -29.28
C THR A 174 1.71 -14.48 -29.07
N TYR A 175 2.17 -14.48 -27.81
CA TYR A 175 3.58 -14.71 -27.46
C TYR A 175 3.88 -16.16 -27.02
N GLY A 176 2.96 -17.11 -27.23
CA GLY A 176 3.16 -18.52 -26.85
C GLY A 176 3.21 -18.75 -25.33
N LEU A 177 2.75 -17.79 -24.54
CA LEU A 177 2.70 -17.91 -23.09
C LEU A 177 1.41 -18.61 -22.64
N ARG A 178 1.48 -19.27 -21.49
CA ARG A 178 0.29 -19.79 -20.81
C ARG A 178 -0.64 -18.63 -20.43
N PRO A 179 -1.91 -18.63 -20.88
CA PRO A 179 -2.84 -17.57 -20.58
C PRO A 179 -3.12 -17.46 -19.07
N PRO A 180 -3.14 -16.25 -18.47
CA PRO A 180 -3.47 -16.07 -17.07
C PRO A 180 -4.91 -16.55 -16.79
N LYS A 181 -5.13 -17.23 -15.68
CA LYS A 181 -6.45 -17.70 -15.27
C LYS A 181 -7.30 -16.54 -14.72
N ASN A 182 -6.70 -15.69 -13.93
CA ASN A 182 -7.33 -14.54 -13.26
C ASN A 182 -6.30 -13.39 -13.07
N ALA A 183 -6.73 -12.28 -12.48
CA ALA A 183 -5.88 -11.10 -12.27
C ALA A 183 -4.65 -11.41 -11.40
N LEU A 184 -4.74 -12.35 -10.46
CA LEU A 184 -3.62 -12.70 -9.59
C LEU A 184 -2.44 -13.32 -10.34
N ASP A 185 -2.68 -13.99 -11.50
CA ASP A 185 -1.62 -14.58 -12.32
C ASP A 185 -0.71 -13.53 -12.99
N VAL A 186 -1.25 -12.33 -13.27
CA VAL A 186 -0.46 -11.22 -13.82
C VAL A 186 0.15 -10.34 -12.72
N TRP A 187 -0.33 -10.50 -11.51
CA TRP A 187 0.17 -9.78 -10.34
C TRP A 187 1.16 -10.60 -9.49
N THR A 188 1.53 -11.79 -9.92
CA THR A 188 2.44 -12.68 -9.22
C THR A 188 3.77 -12.79 -9.98
N GLY A 189 4.88 -12.60 -9.25
CA GLY A 189 6.25 -12.86 -9.75
C GLY A 189 6.65 -14.33 -9.58
N ASP A 190 7.87 -14.65 -10.00
CA ASP A 190 8.47 -15.97 -9.72
C ASP A 190 8.74 -16.13 -8.22
N ILE A 191 9.17 -15.05 -7.60
CA ILE A 191 9.36 -14.93 -6.14
C ILE A 191 8.51 -13.77 -5.63
N ASN A 192 7.75 -14.03 -4.57
CA ASN A 192 6.86 -13.04 -3.99
C ASN A 192 7.25 -12.76 -2.53
N ILE A 193 7.53 -11.50 -2.24
CA ILE A 193 7.97 -11.04 -0.93
C ILE A 193 6.81 -10.29 -0.29
N VAL A 194 6.35 -10.81 0.84
CA VAL A 194 5.22 -10.26 1.58
C VAL A 194 5.75 -9.22 2.57
N ALA A 195 5.48 -7.95 2.28
CA ALA A 195 5.93 -6.81 3.09
C ALA A 195 5.08 -6.61 4.36
N ASP A 196 4.78 -7.70 5.07
CA ASP A 196 3.97 -7.72 6.29
C ASP A 196 4.71 -8.37 7.45
N ILE A 197 4.25 -8.05 8.67
CA ILE A 197 4.77 -8.61 9.91
C ILE A 197 4.10 -9.98 10.14
N LYS A 198 4.87 -11.06 10.08
CA LYS A 198 4.39 -12.43 10.18
C LYS A 198 3.56 -12.68 11.46
N GLU A 199 3.94 -12.08 12.58
CA GLU A 199 3.29 -12.24 13.88
C GLU A 199 1.84 -11.74 13.89
N PHE A 200 1.53 -10.72 13.08
CA PHE A 200 0.17 -10.18 12.93
C PHE A 200 -0.58 -10.78 11.75
N SER A 201 0.11 -11.48 10.85
CA SER A 201 -0.53 -12.08 9.68
C SER A 201 -1.57 -13.15 10.08
N LEU A 202 -2.70 -13.17 9.38
CA LEU A 202 -3.71 -14.21 9.50
C LEU A 202 -3.21 -15.54 8.90
N LEU A 203 -2.31 -15.50 7.93
CA LEU A 203 -1.67 -16.64 7.30
C LEU A 203 -0.23 -16.76 7.83
N LYS A 204 0.04 -17.78 8.64
CA LYS A 204 1.35 -17.97 9.29
C LYS A 204 2.37 -18.73 8.45
N LYS A 205 1.91 -19.50 7.47
CA LYS A 205 2.75 -20.29 6.56
C LYS A 205 2.44 -19.88 5.13
N LEU A 206 3.50 -19.55 4.39
CA LEU A 206 3.40 -19.21 2.98
C LEU A 206 3.81 -20.42 2.12
N PRO A 207 3.27 -20.57 0.90
CA PRO A 207 3.71 -21.61 -0.03
C PRO A 207 5.12 -21.31 -0.57
N ASN A 208 5.70 -22.27 -1.29
CA ASN A 208 7.00 -22.10 -1.95
C ASN A 208 6.99 -20.89 -2.88
N GLY A 209 8.08 -20.14 -2.93
CA GLY A 209 8.22 -18.91 -3.71
C GLY A 209 7.58 -17.68 -3.05
N TRP A 210 7.06 -17.80 -1.83
CA TRP A 210 6.50 -16.70 -1.04
C TRP A 210 7.22 -16.58 0.30
N TYR A 211 7.62 -15.37 0.67
CA TYR A 211 8.44 -15.12 1.86
C TYR A 211 7.99 -13.85 2.58
N PHE A 212 7.93 -13.88 3.91
CA PHE A 212 7.76 -12.66 4.70
C PHE A 212 9.07 -11.89 4.77
N SER A 213 9.02 -10.57 4.55
CA SER A 213 10.17 -9.69 4.77
C SER A 213 10.07 -8.84 6.02
N GLY A 214 8.88 -8.72 6.59
CA GLY A 214 8.59 -7.65 7.53
C GLY A 214 8.21 -6.35 6.80
N PRO A 215 8.03 -5.24 7.55
CA PRO A 215 7.48 -4.00 7.03
C PRO A 215 8.46 -3.28 6.07
N LEU A 216 7.98 -2.89 4.89
CA LEU A 216 8.73 -2.08 3.94
C LEU A 216 7.91 -0.85 3.54
N PHE A 217 8.34 0.32 3.96
CA PHE A 217 7.71 1.60 3.66
C PHE A 217 8.72 2.75 3.77
N ALA A 218 8.44 3.85 3.08
CA ALA A 218 9.30 5.02 3.11
C ALA A 218 9.30 5.68 4.49
N LYS A 219 10.48 5.95 5.00
CA LYS A 219 10.70 6.73 6.23
C LYS A 219 11.13 8.14 5.83
N LEU A 220 10.15 8.98 5.52
CA LEU A 220 10.43 10.37 5.17
C LEU A 220 10.71 11.17 6.45
N VAL A 221 11.97 11.49 6.67
CA VAL A 221 12.42 12.29 7.81
C VAL A 221 12.49 13.76 7.38
N GLN A 222 11.60 14.57 7.93
CA GLN A 222 11.58 16.02 7.74
C GLN A 222 11.12 16.69 9.05
N PRO A 223 11.47 17.95 9.31
CA PRO A 223 10.97 18.66 10.49
C PRO A 223 9.46 18.83 10.42
N VAL A 224 8.81 18.73 11.58
CA VAL A 224 7.39 19.09 11.71
C VAL A 224 7.28 20.62 11.58
N PRO A 225 6.33 21.17 10.82
CA PRO A 225 6.13 22.63 10.75
C PRO A 225 5.93 23.24 12.13
N ASP A 226 6.60 24.36 12.42
CA ASP A 226 6.66 25.00 13.75
C ASP A 226 5.27 25.25 14.35
N HIS A 227 4.30 25.72 13.54
CA HIS A 227 2.94 25.97 14.00
C HIS A 227 2.21 24.70 14.43
N VAL A 228 2.48 23.56 13.80
CA VAL A 228 1.92 22.24 14.16
C VAL A 228 2.58 21.74 15.45
N GLU A 229 3.91 21.78 15.50
CA GLU A 229 4.66 21.32 16.67
C GLU A 229 4.31 22.13 17.92
N SER A 230 4.27 23.46 17.81
CA SER A 230 3.87 24.36 18.89
C SER A 230 2.44 24.08 19.38
N SER A 231 1.49 23.87 18.47
CA SER A 231 0.12 23.54 18.82
C SER A 231 0.01 22.21 19.58
N LEU A 232 0.76 21.18 19.12
CA LEU A 232 0.77 19.87 19.76
C LEU A 232 1.48 19.89 21.14
N ARG A 233 2.51 20.73 21.33
CA ARG A 233 3.23 20.84 22.59
C ARG A 233 2.49 21.68 23.66
N ASN A 234 1.72 22.69 23.22
CA ASN A 234 1.08 23.65 24.11
C ASN A 234 -0.35 23.25 24.55
N THR A 235 -0.77 22.02 24.26
CA THR A 235 -2.09 21.53 24.67
C THR A 235 -1.98 20.37 25.66
N SER A 236 -2.89 20.34 26.63
CA SER A 236 -3.12 19.20 27.53
C SER A 236 -4.16 18.22 27.00
N LYS A 237 -4.87 18.57 25.92
CA LYS A 237 -5.89 17.71 25.30
C LYS A 237 -5.25 16.51 24.65
N PRO A 238 -5.97 15.38 24.54
CA PRO A 238 -5.51 14.25 23.73
C PRO A 238 -5.26 14.67 22.29
N LYS A 239 -4.09 14.29 21.76
CA LYS A 239 -3.59 14.69 20.45
C LYS A 239 -3.73 13.55 19.46
N ILE A 240 -4.29 13.85 18.30
CA ILE A 240 -4.65 12.86 17.29
C ILE A 240 -3.99 13.19 15.95
N TYR A 241 -3.31 12.22 15.36
CA TYR A 241 -2.89 12.29 13.96
C TYR A 241 -3.94 11.65 13.08
N PHE A 242 -4.58 12.43 12.20
CA PHE A 242 -5.61 11.96 11.28
C PHE A 242 -5.04 11.80 9.86
N ALA A 243 -4.77 10.57 9.43
CA ALA A 243 -4.12 10.26 8.16
C ALA A 243 -5.05 9.45 7.24
N MET A 244 -5.57 10.08 6.19
CA MET A 244 -6.49 9.42 5.24
C MET A 244 -5.85 9.02 3.90
N GLY A 245 -4.58 9.35 3.69
CA GLY A 245 -3.83 9.00 2.49
C GLY A 245 -4.37 9.60 1.19
N SER A 246 -3.71 9.32 0.06
CA SER A 246 -4.09 9.82 -1.27
C SER A 246 -5.37 9.18 -1.83
N SER A 247 -5.73 7.98 -1.38
CA SER A 247 -6.92 7.24 -1.83
C SER A 247 -8.20 7.57 -1.05
N ALA A 248 -8.20 8.65 -0.27
CA ALA A 248 -9.32 9.03 0.59
C ALA A 248 -10.63 9.24 -0.20
N ASN A 249 -11.71 8.62 0.29
CA ASN A 249 -13.05 8.97 -0.17
C ASN A 249 -13.47 10.27 0.52
N ARG A 250 -13.61 11.36 -0.26
CA ARG A 250 -13.90 12.70 0.28
C ARG A 250 -15.12 12.74 1.20
N LYS A 251 -16.20 12.01 0.87
CA LYS A 251 -17.42 11.98 1.71
C LYS A 251 -17.15 11.36 3.08
N VAL A 252 -16.40 10.27 3.14
CA VAL A 252 -16.03 9.61 4.39
C VAL A 252 -15.03 10.47 5.17
N LEU A 253 -14.06 11.09 4.49
CA LEU A 253 -13.10 12.01 5.08
C LEU A 253 -13.81 13.16 5.81
N LEU A 254 -14.68 13.89 5.11
CA LEU A 254 -15.44 15.01 5.71
C LEU A 254 -16.31 14.55 6.88
N LYS A 255 -17.01 13.42 6.72
CA LYS A 255 -17.82 12.85 7.80
C LYS A 255 -16.99 12.50 9.03
N THR A 256 -15.75 12.01 8.83
CA THR A 256 -14.85 11.69 9.93
C THR A 256 -14.29 12.95 10.58
N LEU A 257 -13.92 13.96 9.78
CA LEU A 257 -13.48 15.27 10.33
C LEU A 257 -14.59 15.91 11.17
N GLN A 258 -15.81 15.96 10.66
CA GLN A 258 -16.96 16.51 11.39
C GLN A 258 -17.29 15.72 12.66
N ALA A 259 -16.93 14.43 12.72
CA ALA A 259 -17.13 13.63 13.93
C ALA A 259 -16.24 14.06 15.10
N PHE A 260 -15.21 14.88 14.87
CA PHE A 260 -14.38 15.48 15.94
C PHE A 260 -14.99 16.78 16.51
N ASP A 261 -16.00 17.36 15.87
CA ASP A 261 -16.61 18.60 16.31
C ASP A 261 -17.13 18.49 17.75
N GLY A 262 -16.80 19.49 18.58
CA GLY A 262 -17.19 19.52 19.98
C GLY A 262 -16.50 18.50 20.90
N LEU A 263 -15.60 17.64 20.39
CA LEU A 263 -14.80 16.76 21.25
C LEU A 263 -13.60 17.53 21.85
N ASP A 264 -13.25 17.19 23.09
CA ASP A 264 -12.11 17.79 23.78
C ASP A 264 -10.78 17.13 23.38
N VAL A 265 -10.43 17.28 22.11
CA VAL A 265 -9.20 16.74 21.51
C VAL A 265 -8.57 17.78 20.57
N LEU A 266 -7.29 17.62 20.25
CA LEU A 266 -6.62 18.34 19.17
C LEU A 266 -6.26 17.37 18.04
N VAL A 267 -6.72 17.65 16.83
CA VAL A 267 -6.49 16.81 15.64
C VAL A 267 -5.57 17.52 14.67
N VAL A 268 -4.56 16.84 14.16
CA VAL A 268 -3.71 17.32 13.07
C VAL A 268 -3.94 16.44 11.84
N ALA A 269 -4.31 17.05 10.71
CA ALA A 269 -4.81 16.36 9.54
C ALA A 269 -4.15 16.84 8.23
N PRO A 270 -3.23 16.08 7.61
CA PRO A 270 -2.64 16.40 6.31
C PRO A 270 -3.59 16.03 5.18
N VAL A 271 -4.69 16.75 5.04
CA VAL A 271 -5.77 16.44 4.10
C VAL A 271 -6.20 17.64 3.25
N ARG A 272 -5.43 18.72 3.23
CA ARG A 272 -5.80 19.96 2.49
C ARG A 272 -6.13 19.71 1.03
N SER A 273 -5.38 18.84 0.35
CA SER A 273 -5.62 18.50 -1.06
C SER A 273 -7.00 17.86 -1.36
N HIS A 274 -7.64 17.30 -0.33
CA HIS A 274 -8.97 16.69 -0.43
C HIS A 274 -10.11 17.65 -0.11
N LEU A 275 -9.80 18.88 0.36
CA LEU A 275 -10.79 19.84 0.83
C LEU A 275 -11.08 20.90 -0.23
N LYS A 276 -12.29 21.46 -0.15
CA LYS A 276 -12.73 22.64 -0.92
C LYS A 276 -12.85 23.83 0.04
N PRO A 277 -12.73 25.07 -0.47
CA PRO A 277 -12.89 26.28 0.36
C PRO A 277 -14.24 26.37 1.10
N THR A 278 -15.26 25.66 0.60
CA THR A 278 -16.61 25.64 1.18
C THR A 278 -16.80 24.57 2.26
N ASP A 279 -15.80 23.75 2.53
CA ASP A 279 -15.91 22.70 3.55
C ASP A 279 -15.81 23.30 4.96
N ILE A 280 -16.71 22.87 5.82
CA ILE A 280 -16.71 23.27 7.23
C ILE A 280 -15.76 22.34 8.00
N ILE A 281 -14.76 22.90 8.64
CA ILE A 281 -13.77 22.18 9.43
C ILE A 281 -13.96 22.52 10.91
N PRO A 282 -14.03 21.52 11.80
CA PRO A 282 -14.13 21.78 13.25
C PRO A 282 -12.94 22.58 13.78
N GLY A 283 -13.18 23.46 14.75
CA GLY A 283 -12.16 24.36 15.30
C GLY A 283 -11.02 23.67 16.08
N ASN A 284 -11.19 22.39 16.43
CA ASN A 284 -10.17 21.56 17.07
C ASN A 284 -9.35 20.73 16.08
N VAL A 285 -9.45 21.02 14.75
CA VAL A 285 -8.72 20.33 13.69
C VAL A 285 -7.77 21.29 12.98
N ILE A 286 -6.48 20.99 12.99
CA ILE A 286 -5.45 21.70 12.22
C ILE A 286 -5.27 21.00 10.88
N ILE A 287 -5.63 21.68 9.79
CA ILE A 287 -5.47 21.18 8.42
C ILE A 287 -4.11 21.60 7.88
N THR A 288 -3.37 20.62 7.34
CA THR A 288 -2.09 20.85 6.67
C THR A 288 -2.06 20.20 5.29
N ASP A 289 -1.04 20.51 4.49
CA ASP A 289 -0.84 19.90 3.19
C ASP A 289 -0.26 18.49 3.35
N TRP A 290 0.97 18.41 3.77
CA TRP A 290 1.68 17.18 4.04
C TRP A 290 2.38 17.27 5.40
N LEU A 291 2.60 16.13 6.06
CA LEU A 291 3.32 16.05 7.33
C LEU A 291 4.24 14.81 7.36
N PRO A 292 5.41 14.92 7.98
CA PRO A 292 6.29 13.78 8.25
C PRO A 292 5.66 12.88 9.32
N ALA A 293 4.91 11.87 8.86
CA ALA A 293 4.05 11.06 9.73
C ALA A 293 4.79 10.49 10.95
N LEU A 294 6.03 9.98 10.75
CA LEU A 294 6.81 9.38 11.82
C LEU A 294 7.15 10.40 12.93
N GLU A 295 7.51 11.63 12.55
CA GLU A 295 7.87 12.70 13.50
C GLU A 295 6.63 13.23 14.23
N VAL A 296 5.52 13.42 13.50
CA VAL A 296 4.25 13.84 14.11
C VAL A 296 3.72 12.79 15.10
N MET A 297 3.87 11.50 14.75
CA MET A 297 3.45 10.39 15.63
C MET A 297 4.17 10.42 17.01
N ARG A 298 5.36 11.01 17.12
CA ARG A 298 6.04 11.20 18.41
C ARG A 298 5.35 12.22 19.31
N LEU A 299 4.62 13.16 18.72
CA LEU A 299 3.99 14.29 19.40
C LEU A 299 2.52 14.03 19.73
N VAL A 300 1.90 12.98 19.16
CA VAL A 300 0.48 12.66 19.38
C VAL A 300 0.30 11.45 20.29
N ASP A 301 -0.91 11.24 20.77
CA ASP A 301 -1.25 10.15 21.69
C ASP A 301 -1.78 8.94 20.94
N LEU A 302 -2.51 9.15 19.84
CA LEU A 302 -3.09 8.11 19.01
C LEU A 302 -3.26 8.58 17.56
N ALA A 303 -3.60 7.66 16.67
CA ALA A 303 -3.88 7.95 15.26
C ALA A 303 -5.30 7.55 14.85
N VAL A 304 -5.82 8.22 13.81
CA VAL A 304 -6.97 7.77 13.02
C VAL A 304 -6.50 7.62 11.59
N THR A 305 -6.59 6.41 11.02
CA THR A 305 -5.99 6.09 9.73
C THR A 305 -6.96 5.36 8.80
N HIS A 306 -6.79 5.57 7.49
CA HIS A 306 -7.53 4.84 6.46
C HIS A 306 -7.06 3.38 6.23
N GLY A 307 -5.99 2.94 6.90
CA GLY A 307 -5.51 1.56 6.79
C GLY A 307 -4.59 1.27 5.60
N GLY A 308 -4.07 2.30 4.91
CA GLY A 308 -2.98 2.08 3.94
C GLY A 308 -1.79 1.43 4.62
N GLN A 309 -1.16 0.42 3.99
CA GLN A 309 -0.11 -0.41 4.60
C GLN A 309 1.02 0.43 5.22
N GLY A 310 1.55 1.41 4.49
CA GLY A 310 2.62 2.28 5.01
C GLY A 310 2.20 3.10 6.23
N THR A 311 0.97 3.62 6.26
CA THR A 311 0.45 4.40 7.39
C THR A 311 0.23 3.53 8.63
N VAL A 312 -0.29 2.30 8.44
CA VAL A 312 -0.44 1.33 9.53
C VAL A 312 0.94 0.96 10.10
N GLN A 313 1.90 0.63 9.24
CA GLN A 313 3.26 0.28 9.66
C GLN A 313 3.96 1.44 10.38
N THR A 314 3.80 2.69 9.92
CA THR A 314 4.29 3.89 10.61
C THR A 314 3.65 4.05 12.00
N THR A 315 2.35 3.80 12.11
CA THR A 315 1.63 3.87 13.39
C THR A 315 2.14 2.82 14.38
N ILE A 316 2.33 1.58 13.91
CA ILE A 316 2.88 0.49 14.71
C ILE A 316 4.32 0.79 15.15
N MET A 317 5.17 1.29 14.24
CA MET A 317 6.56 1.70 14.55
C MET A 317 6.60 2.78 15.62
N SER A 318 5.61 3.65 15.64
CA SER A 318 5.51 4.74 16.64
C SER A 318 4.96 4.26 17.98
N GLY A 319 4.48 3.01 18.09
CA GLY A 319 3.92 2.46 19.33
C GLY A 319 2.61 3.15 19.74
N LYS A 320 1.83 3.65 18.78
CA LYS A 320 0.58 4.35 19.05
C LYS A 320 -0.62 3.44 18.80
N PRO A 321 -1.63 3.47 19.70
CA PRO A 321 -2.92 2.87 19.40
C PRO A 321 -3.65 3.68 18.34
N PHE A 322 -4.59 3.06 17.59
CA PHE A 322 -5.25 3.77 16.51
C PHE A 322 -6.68 3.34 16.23
N ILE A 323 -7.46 4.24 15.60
CA ILE A 323 -8.73 3.93 14.97
C ILE A 323 -8.45 3.73 13.48
N GLY A 324 -8.90 2.60 12.93
CA GLY A 324 -8.79 2.30 11.51
C GLY A 324 -10.16 2.40 10.82
N ILE A 325 -10.21 3.12 9.69
CA ILE A 325 -11.42 3.31 8.85
C ILE A 325 -11.04 3.04 7.41
N GLY A 326 -11.11 1.78 6.97
CA GLY A 326 -10.73 1.41 5.60
C GLY A 326 -11.69 1.97 4.56
N MET A 327 -11.15 2.48 3.46
CA MET A 327 -11.88 2.93 2.27
C MET A 327 -12.04 1.80 1.24
N GLN A 328 -11.13 0.83 1.27
CA GLN A 328 -10.99 -0.30 0.37
C GLN A 328 -10.87 -1.61 1.17
N PRO A 329 -11.20 -2.77 0.57
CA PRO A 329 -11.08 -4.07 1.24
C PRO A 329 -9.66 -4.36 1.76
N GLU A 330 -8.61 -4.06 0.98
CA GLU A 330 -7.22 -4.23 1.41
C GLU A 330 -6.91 -3.42 2.67
N GLN A 331 -7.35 -2.16 2.73
CA GLN A 331 -7.13 -1.28 3.88
C GLN A 331 -7.82 -1.81 5.14
N ASP A 332 -9.04 -2.33 4.99
CA ASP A 332 -9.73 -3.00 6.09
C ASP A 332 -8.95 -4.22 6.60
N LEU A 333 -8.34 -4.97 5.69
CA LEU A 333 -7.52 -6.14 6.02
C LEU A 333 -6.16 -5.78 6.62
N ASN A 334 -5.60 -4.63 6.29
CA ASN A 334 -4.38 -4.11 6.93
C ASN A 334 -4.64 -3.67 8.38
N ILE A 335 -5.85 -3.19 8.69
CA ILE A 335 -6.26 -2.78 10.05
C ILE A 335 -6.63 -4.01 10.91
N TYR A 336 -7.34 -4.96 10.32
CA TYR A 336 -8.00 -6.07 11.02
C TYR A 336 -7.08 -6.86 11.98
N PRO A 337 -5.86 -7.26 11.61
CA PRO A 337 -4.95 -7.97 12.50
C PRO A 337 -4.63 -7.20 13.79
N PHE A 338 -4.54 -5.88 13.71
CA PHE A 338 -4.23 -5.02 14.85
C PHE A 338 -5.46 -4.78 15.74
N ALA A 339 -6.64 -4.76 15.15
CA ALA A 339 -7.89 -4.77 15.94
C ALA A 339 -8.02 -6.09 16.73
N VAL A 340 -7.69 -7.23 16.12
CA VAL A 340 -7.66 -8.56 16.80
C VAL A 340 -6.56 -8.61 17.86
N PHE A 341 -5.38 -8.02 17.59
CA PHE A 341 -4.28 -7.97 18.56
C PHE A 341 -4.60 -7.06 19.77
N GLY A 342 -5.47 -6.06 19.59
CA GLY A 342 -5.97 -5.18 20.63
C GLY A 342 -5.23 -3.85 20.78
N ASN A 343 -4.53 -3.38 19.72
CA ASN A 343 -3.94 -2.04 19.67
C ASN A 343 -4.66 -1.10 18.69
N ALA A 344 -5.77 -1.56 18.08
CA ALA A 344 -6.60 -0.76 17.20
C ALA A 344 -8.09 -0.99 17.43
N ILE A 345 -8.90 0.00 17.06
CA ILE A 345 -10.35 -0.12 16.93
C ILE A 345 -10.69 0.06 15.45
N GLN A 346 -11.32 -0.95 14.85
CA GLN A 346 -11.73 -0.88 13.45
C GLN A 346 -13.18 -0.42 13.32
N ILE A 347 -13.41 0.64 12.53
CA ILE A 347 -14.73 1.17 12.24
C ILE A 347 -15.00 1.03 10.74
N SER A 348 -16.13 0.43 10.38
CA SER A 348 -16.58 0.44 8.98
C SER A 348 -16.88 1.87 8.52
N LYS A 349 -16.44 2.25 7.31
CA LYS A 349 -16.71 3.57 6.70
C LYS A 349 -18.20 3.95 6.71
N ASN A 350 -19.10 2.97 6.67
CA ASN A 350 -20.55 3.20 6.72
C ASN A 350 -21.08 3.50 8.13
N ARG A 351 -20.31 3.18 9.18
CA ARG A 351 -20.69 3.38 10.59
C ARG A 351 -19.99 4.57 11.25
N VAL A 352 -19.24 5.35 10.50
CA VAL A 352 -18.61 6.59 11.01
C VAL A 352 -19.71 7.55 11.48
N SER A 353 -19.61 8.03 12.72
CA SER A 353 -20.46 9.05 13.32
C SER A 353 -19.70 9.68 14.51
N GLN A 354 -20.12 10.86 14.97
CA GLN A 354 -19.54 11.48 16.16
C GLN A 354 -19.54 10.51 17.34
N LYS A 355 -20.66 9.84 17.61
CA LYS A 355 -20.80 8.86 18.70
C LYS A 355 -19.79 7.69 18.57
N THR A 356 -19.62 7.11 17.36
CA THR A 356 -18.69 5.99 17.17
C THR A 356 -17.24 6.43 17.33
N ILE A 357 -16.87 7.62 16.83
CA ILE A 357 -15.53 8.18 16.99
C ILE A 357 -15.28 8.49 18.47
N GLN A 358 -16.19 9.22 19.13
CA GLN A 358 -16.06 9.56 20.55
C GLN A 358 -15.89 8.30 21.41
N THR A 359 -16.77 7.31 21.31
CA THR A 359 -16.67 6.07 22.08
C THR A 359 -15.35 5.31 21.84
N SER A 360 -14.86 5.35 20.58
CA SER A 360 -13.57 4.72 20.25
C SER A 360 -12.39 5.49 20.81
N LEU A 361 -12.42 6.83 20.79
CA LEU A 361 -11.40 7.67 21.39
C LEU A 361 -11.35 7.48 22.92
N GLU A 362 -12.51 7.51 23.59
CA GLU A 362 -12.62 7.27 25.04
C GLU A 362 -11.96 5.94 25.44
N LYS A 363 -12.21 4.87 24.66
CA LYS A 363 -11.55 3.58 24.90
C LYS A 363 -10.04 3.64 24.73
N LEU A 364 -9.54 4.24 23.62
CA LEU A 364 -8.10 4.29 23.34
C LEU A 364 -7.34 5.18 24.33
N ILE A 365 -8.01 6.20 24.90
CA ILE A 365 -7.41 7.16 25.85
C ILE A 365 -7.40 6.59 27.26
N HIS A 366 -8.47 5.94 27.69
CA HIS A 366 -8.67 5.55 29.10
C HIS A 366 -8.40 4.06 29.38
N ASP A 367 -8.30 3.21 28.35
CA ASP A 367 -7.94 1.80 28.51
C ASP A 367 -6.46 1.60 28.13
N ASP A 368 -5.59 1.58 29.14
CA ASP A 368 -4.15 1.38 28.98
C ASP A 368 -3.76 0.09 28.27
N SER A 369 -4.68 -0.88 28.15
CA SER A 369 -4.42 -2.13 27.43
C SER A 369 -4.07 -1.88 25.95
N TYR A 370 -4.73 -0.90 25.30
CA TYR A 370 -4.44 -0.53 23.90
C TYR A 370 -3.02 0.04 23.73
N LYS A 371 -2.60 0.91 24.66
CA LYS A 371 -1.25 1.49 24.67
C LYS A 371 -0.19 0.41 24.91
N THR A 372 -0.44 -0.46 25.88
CA THR A 372 0.43 -1.61 26.19
C THR A 372 0.61 -2.52 24.98
N LYS A 373 -0.51 -2.84 24.29
CA LYS A 373 -0.49 -3.63 23.05
C LYS A 373 0.21 -2.91 21.90
N ALA A 374 0.03 -1.59 21.77
CA ALA A 374 0.72 -0.80 20.73
C ALA A 374 2.24 -0.81 20.93
N LEU A 375 2.73 -0.67 22.16
CA LEU A 375 4.16 -0.77 22.49
C LEU A 375 4.69 -2.20 22.21
N LYS A 376 3.92 -3.22 22.55
CA LYS A 376 4.28 -4.61 22.22
C LYS A 376 4.35 -4.84 20.70
N ALA A 377 3.41 -4.29 19.94
CA ALA A 377 3.43 -4.36 18.48
C ALA A 377 4.67 -3.69 17.89
N LYS A 378 5.05 -2.51 18.41
CA LYS A 378 6.30 -1.82 18.07
C LYS A 378 7.52 -2.71 18.32
N THR A 379 7.65 -3.29 19.51
CA THR A 379 8.78 -4.18 19.84
C THR A 379 8.87 -5.40 18.92
N ILE A 380 7.74 -5.94 18.44
CA ILE A 380 7.74 -7.02 17.45
C ILE A 380 8.26 -6.51 16.10
N LEU A 381 7.79 -5.33 15.65
CA LEU A 381 8.21 -4.74 14.39
C LEU A 381 9.72 -4.41 14.38
N GLU A 382 10.26 -3.89 15.48
CA GLU A 382 11.67 -3.52 15.63
C GLU A 382 12.65 -4.70 15.50
N LYS A 383 12.17 -5.94 15.60
CA LYS A 383 12.99 -7.15 15.41
C LYS A 383 13.30 -7.46 13.94
N TYR A 384 12.60 -6.82 13.00
CA TYR A 384 12.79 -7.06 11.59
C TYR A 384 13.94 -6.24 11.01
N ASN A 385 14.94 -6.92 10.47
CA ASN A 385 15.87 -6.32 9.51
C ASN A 385 15.37 -6.59 8.09
N THR A 386 14.36 -5.83 7.66
CA THR A 386 13.66 -6.03 6.39
C THR A 386 14.60 -5.99 5.19
N HIS A 387 15.61 -5.10 5.21
CA HIS A 387 16.58 -4.98 4.12
C HIS A 387 17.39 -6.26 3.96
N GLU A 388 17.99 -6.77 5.02
CA GLU A 388 18.79 -8.01 5.02
C GLU A 388 17.94 -9.23 4.61
N ILE A 389 16.67 -9.28 5.06
CA ILE A 389 15.76 -10.37 4.70
C ILE A 389 15.47 -10.34 3.19
N ILE A 390 15.13 -9.17 2.62
CA ILE A 390 14.87 -9.03 1.18
C ILE A 390 16.12 -9.37 0.37
N GLU A 391 17.26 -8.82 0.73
CA GLU A 391 18.53 -9.08 0.09
C GLU A 391 18.85 -10.58 0.07
N THR A 392 18.74 -11.26 1.22
CA THR A 392 18.96 -12.71 1.35
C THR A 392 18.03 -13.52 0.45
N ILE A 393 16.73 -13.15 0.38
CA ILE A 393 15.75 -13.83 -0.48
C ILE A 393 16.15 -13.70 -1.96
N VAL A 394 16.50 -12.48 -2.38
CA VAL A 394 16.87 -12.19 -3.78
C VAL A 394 18.17 -12.90 -4.14
N GLN A 395 19.23 -12.78 -3.34
CA GLN A 395 20.52 -13.43 -3.61
C GLN A 395 20.38 -14.95 -3.73
N ARG A 396 19.61 -15.60 -2.83
CA ARG A 396 19.36 -17.06 -2.93
C ARG A 396 18.60 -17.44 -4.20
N ALA A 397 17.64 -16.63 -4.61
CA ALA A 397 16.86 -16.91 -5.82
C ALA A 397 17.68 -16.66 -7.11
N VAL A 398 18.56 -15.67 -7.12
CA VAL A 398 19.47 -15.37 -8.24
C VAL A 398 20.58 -16.40 -8.34
N ALA A 399 21.13 -16.89 -7.22
CA ALA A 399 22.16 -17.94 -7.24
C ALA A 399 21.66 -19.29 -7.79
N GLN A 400 20.36 -19.46 -8.01
CA GLN A 400 19.75 -20.66 -8.62
C GLN A 400 19.48 -20.49 -10.13
N LEU A 401 19.88 -19.35 -10.73
CA LEU A 401 19.83 -19.11 -12.18
C LEU A 401 21.08 -19.64 -12.88
#